data_672b1f8ee04b02e3eac9e5132c071e7d
#
_entry.id   672b1f8ee04b02e3eac9e5132c071e7d
#
_cell.length_a   1.000
_cell.length_b   1.000
_cell.length_c   1.000
_cell.angle_alpha   90.00
_cell.angle_beta   90.00
_cell.angle_gamma   90.00
#
_symmetry.space_group_name_H-M   'P 1'
#
loop_
_entity.id
_entity.type
_entity.pdbx_description
1 polymer ?
#
loop_
_entity_poly.entity_id
_entity_poly.type
_entity_poly.pdbx_seq_one_letter_code
_entity_poly.pdbx_strand_id
1 'polypeptide(L)'
;MKPVAVFRHSATEGPGYCADFLERHGVPWQLVRIDAGAAVPSDATQFSGLVLMGGPMSVNDDLPWIPPLLALIRHAVGCDIPLLGHCLGGQLMCRALGGVVVRNPVKEIGWGEITVSPNDAARAWLGELRSFDGFHWHGETFSLPTGAVHILSSRHCANQGFVLGKHLALQCHVEITAEMIRSWCAHGAQEIADNVGSPAVQSAAAMQAQMAEKLPQLHAEADRLYARWLQGLRRA
;
A
#
# COMPACT_ATOMS: atom_id res chain seq x y z
N MET A 1 -17.41 11.44 -13.27
CA MET A 1 -16.13 11.49 -12.54
C MET A 1 -15.08 10.79 -13.39
N LYS A 2 -13.84 11.32 -13.46
CA LYS A 2 -12.71 10.64 -14.12
C LYS A 2 -12.39 9.33 -13.39
N PRO A 3 -11.81 8.31 -14.08
CA PRO A 3 -11.45 7.07 -13.41
C PRO A 3 -10.31 7.28 -12.40
N VAL A 4 -10.23 6.40 -11.41
CA VAL A 4 -9.02 6.18 -10.61
C VAL A 4 -8.06 5.33 -11.43
N ALA A 5 -6.78 5.72 -11.54
CA ALA A 5 -5.75 4.87 -12.12
C ALA A 5 -5.14 3.97 -11.05
N VAL A 6 -5.18 2.66 -11.28
CA VAL A 6 -4.55 1.66 -10.39
C VAL A 6 -3.33 1.10 -11.10
N PHE A 7 -2.13 1.38 -10.55
CA PHE A 7 -0.85 0.95 -11.12
C PHE A 7 -0.46 -0.40 -10.53
N ARG A 8 -0.37 -1.42 -11.38
CA ARG A 8 0.09 -2.74 -11.02
C ARG A 8 1.53 -2.95 -11.48
N HIS A 9 2.41 -3.34 -10.55
CA HIS A 9 3.84 -3.51 -10.79
C HIS A 9 4.26 -4.99 -10.90
N SER A 10 3.41 -5.91 -10.44
CA SER A 10 3.60 -7.37 -10.52
C SER A 10 2.27 -8.05 -10.80
N ALA A 11 2.29 -9.13 -11.59
CA ALA A 11 1.08 -9.87 -11.94
C ALA A 11 0.38 -10.49 -10.72
N THR A 12 1.13 -10.79 -9.66
CA THR A 12 0.63 -11.37 -8.41
C THR A 12 0.12 -10.32 -7.41
N GLU A 13 0.35 -9.02 -7.68
CA GLU A 13 0.01 -7.91 -6.78
C GLU A 13 -1.01 -6.97 -7.43
N GLY A 14 -2.19 -7.51 -7.70
CA GLY A 14 -3.32 -6.76 -8.22
C GLY A 14 -3.99 -5.87 -7.17
N PRO A 15 -5.05 -5.13 -7.55
CA PRO A 15 -5.73 -4.20 -6.66
C PRO A 15 -6.50 -4.89 -5.50
N GLY A 16 -6.74 -6.20 -5.57
CA GLY A 16 -7.38 -6.95 -4.50
C GLY A 16 -8.65 -6.28 -3.98
N TYR A 17 -8.82 -6.26 -2.68
CA TYR A 17 -9.97 -5.66 -2.01
C TYR A 17 -10.16 -4.17 -2.31
N CYS A 18 -9.12 -3.44 -2.73
CA CYS A 18 -9.26 -2.05 -3.16
C CYS A 18 -10.14 -1.93 -4.41
N ALA A 19 -10.03 -2.87 -5.36
CA ALA A 19 -10.93 -2.91 -6.53
C ALA A 19 -12.38 -3.19 -6.12
N ASP A 20 -12.58 -4.20 -5.26
CA ASP A 20 -13.92 -4.54 -4.74
C ASP A 20 -14.56 -3.34 -4.04
N PHE A 21 -13.77 -2.57 -3.29
CA PHE A 21 -14.22 -1.35 -2.63
C PHE A 21 -14.63 -0.28 -3.64
N LEU A 22 -13.81 0.02 -4.64
CA LEU A 22 -14.11 1.01 -5.67
C LEU A 22 -15.39 0.65 -6.44
N GLU A 23 -15.54 -0.63 -6.80
CA GLU A 23 -16.73 -1.15 -7.51
C GLU A 23 -18.00 -1.01 -6.67
N ARG A 24 -17.96 -1.41 -5.40
CA ARG A 24 -19.09 -1.26 -4.47
C ARG A 24 -19.54 0.20 -4.28
N HIS A 25 -18.61 1.15 -4.44
CA HIS A 25 -18.89 2.58 -4.32
C HIS A 25 -19.17 3.26 -5.66
N GLY A 26 -19.25 2.50 -6.76
CA GLY A 26 -19.52 3.03 -8.09
C GLY A 26 -18.44 3.99 -8.61
N VAL A 27 -17.20 3.83 -8.13
CA VAL A 27 -16.06 4.64 -8.55
C VAL A 27 -15.42 4.00 -9.79
N PRO A 28 -15.44 4.66 -10.96
CA PRO A 28 -14.79 4.11 -12.13
C PRO A 28 -13.28 4.05 -11.91
N TRP A 29 -12.67 2.95 -12.30
CA TRP A 29 -11.22 2.77 -12.21
C TRP A 29 -10.67 2.07 -13.45
N GLN A 30 -9.37 2.21 -13.69
CA GLN A 30 -8.67 1.53 -14.78
C GLN A 30 -7.32 1.00 -14.30
N LEU A 31 -6.94 -0.19 -14.77
CA LEU A 31 -5.68 -0.83 -14.45
C LEU A 31 -4.59 -0.38 -15.43
N VAL A 32 -3.51 0.19 -14.91
CA VAL A 32 -2.28 0.50 -15.64
C VAL A 32 -1.27 -0.62 -15.35
N ARG A 33 -1.05 -1.50 -16.32
CA ARG A 33 -0.23 -2.71 -16.16
C ARG A 33 1.23 -2.44 -16.47
N ILE A 34 1.96 -1.84 -15.52
CA ILE A 34 3.41 -1.58 -15.65
C ILE A 34 4.17 -2.89 -15.87
N ASP A 35 3.80 -3.94 -15.16
CA ASP A 35 4.32 -5.31 -15.28
C ASP A 35 4.15 -5.92 -16.69
N ALA A 36 3.24 -5.38 -17.49
CA ALA A 36 2.99 -5.82 -18.87
C ALA A 36 3.44 -4.78 -19.93
N GLY A 37 4.27 -3.82 -19.53
CA GLY A 37 4.84 -2.82 -20.44
C GLY A 37 3.92 -1.62 -20.73
N ALA A 38 2.86 -1.42 -19.95
CA ALA A 38 2.05 -0.21 -20.10
C ALA A 38 2.88 1.04 -19.77
N ALA A 39 2.79 2.05 -20.63
CA ALA A 39 3.46 3.32 -20.39
C ALA A 39 2.89 4.04 -19.17
N VAL A 40 3.75 4.67 -18.38
CA VAL A 40 3.34 5.57 -17.30
C VAL A 40 2.75 6.84 -17.91
N PRO A 41 1.51 7.23 -17.58
CA PRO A 41 0.93 8.51 -18.02
C PRO A 41 1.77 9.69 -17.52
N SER A 42 1.91 10.73 -18.32
CA SER A 42 2.64 11.95 -17.93
C SER A 42 1.76 12.98 -17.20
N ASP A 43 0.43 12.86 -17.30
CA ASP A 43 -0.53 13.81 -16.75
C ASP A 43 -1.48 13.12 -15.75
N ALA A 44 -1.33 13.44 -14.47
CA ALA A 44 -2.19 12.92 -13.40
C ALA A 44 -3.61 13.49 -13.43
N THR A 45 -3.82 14.64 -14.10
CA THR A 45 -5.13 15.31 -14.13
C THR A 45 -6.17 14.57 -14.97
N GLN A 46 -5.75 13.53 -15.70
CA GLN A 46 -6.66 12.61 -16.41
C GLN A 46 -7.47 11.72 -15.45
N PHE A 47 -7.04 11.65 -14.18
CA PHE A 47 -7.60 10.75 -13.17
C PHE A 47 -8.21 11.52 -12.00
N SER A 48 -9.14 10.89 -11.30
CA SER A 48 -9.71 11.41 -10.06
C SER A 48 -8.83 11.11 -8.84
N GLY A 49 -7.99 10.09 -8.93
CA GLY A 49 -7.02 9.64 -7.94
C GLY A 49 -6.09 8.59 -8.52
N LEU A 50 -4.96 8.35 -7.87
CA LEU A 50 -4.01 7.30 -8.25
C LEU A 50 -3.84 6.30 -7.10
N VAL A 51 -3.89 5.01 -7.41
CA VAL A 51 -3.56 3.91 -6.49
C VAL A 51 -2.31 3.21 -7.01
N LEU A 52 -1.30 3.08 -6.16
CA LEU A 52 -0.02 2.45 -6.46
C LEU A 52 0.04 1.14 -5.66
N MET A 53 0.06 0.02 -6.38
CA MET A 53 0.08 -1.30 -5.74
C MET A 53 1.49 -1.72 -5.30
N GLY A 54 1.58 -2.83 -4.62
CA GLY A 54 2.83 -3.46 -4.22
C GLY A 54 3.64 -4.02 -5.40
N GLY A 55 4.78 -4.64 -5.07
CA GLY A 55 5.66 -5.30 -6.02
C GLY A 55 6.89 -5.88 -5.33
N PRO A 56 7.49 -6.95 -5.87
CA PRO A 56 8.66 -7.60 -5.27
C PRO A 56 9.97 -6.84 -5.49
N MET A 57 9.97 -5.78 -6.33
CA MET A 57 11.14 -4.97 -6.62
C MET A 57 11.33 -3.87 -5.57
N SER A 58 12.56 -3.34 -5.48
CA SER A 58 12.86 -2.14 -4.70
C SER A 58 12.58 -0.87 -5.51
N VAL A 59 12.11 0.18 -4.84
CA VAL A 59 12.05 1.53 -5.45
C VAL A 59 13.44 2.09 -5.78
N ASN A 60 14.50 1.47 -5.26
CA ASN A 60 15.90 1.82 -5.51
C ASN A 60 16.51 1.06 -6.70
N ASP A 61 15.77 0.13 -7.32
CA ASP A 61 16.22 -0.60 -8.50
C ASP A 61 16.26 0.33 -9.73
N ASP A 62 17.19 0.04 -10.66
CA ASP A 62 17.29 0.75 -11.93
C ASP A 62 16.28 0.19 -12.96
N LEU A 63 15.00 0.47 -12.71
CA LEU A 63 13.90 0.06 -13.58
C LEU A 63 13.37 1.26 -14.38
N PRO A 64 13.20 1.14 -15.71
CA PRO A 64 12.90 2.27 -16.59
C PRO A 64 11.56 2.97 -16.31
N TRP A 65 10.62 2.30 -15.65
CA TRP A 65 9.32 2.86 -15.30
C TRP A 65 9.34 3.64 -13.98
N ILE A 66 10.35 3.47 -13.10
CA ILE A 66 10.41 4.17 -11.80
C ILE A 66 10.55 5.69 -11.98
N PRO A 67 11.52 6.23 -12.73
CA PRO A 67 11.66 7.69 -12.85
C PRO A 67 10.40 8.40 -13.37
N PRO A 68 9.72 7.94 -14.45
CA PRO A 68 8.49 8.56 -14.91
C PRO A 68 7.33 8.40 -13.89
N LEU A 69 7.25 7.30 -13.14
CA LEU A 69 6.21 7.13 -12.12
C LEU A 69 6.44 8.08 -10.92
N LEU A 70 7.69 8.27 -10.48
CA LEU A 70 8.01 9.27 -9.47
C LEU A 70 7.66 10.70 -9.95
N ALA A 71 7.85 11.01 -11.23
CA ALA A 71 7.44 12.28 -11.81
C ALA A 71 5.91 12.46 -11.81
N LEU A 72 5.16 11.40 -12.17
CA LEU A 72 3.69 11.40 -12.12
C LEU A 72 3.17 11.59 -10.69
N ILE A 73 3.79 10.94 -9.70
CA ILE A 73 3.43 11.11 -8.27
C ILE A 73 3.60 12.56 -7.84
N ARG A 74 4.76 13.20 -8.15
CA ARG A 74 4.98 14.61 -7.86
C ARG A 74 3.97 15.52 -8.55
N HIS A 75 3.67 15.24 -9.82
CA HIS A 75 2.64 15.97 -10.58
C HIS A 75 1.26 15.83 -9.93
N ALA A 76 0.89 14.62 -9.50
CA ALA A 76 -0.38 14.38 -8.80
C ALA A 76 -0.50 15.20 -7.51
N VAL A 77 0.55 15.21 -6.67
CA VAL A 77 0.59 16.03 -5.44
C VAL A 77 0.48 17.51 -5.78
N GLY A 78 1.23 18.01 -6.78
CA GLY A 78 1.18 19.42 -7.22
C GLY A 78 -0.18 19.84 -7.79
N CYS A 79 -0.93 18.91 -8.38
CA CYS A 79 -2.28 19.12 -8.90
C CYS A 79 -3.39 18.77 -7.89
N ASP A 80 -3.03 18.45 -6.66
CA ASP A 80 -3.97 18.03 -5.61
C ASP A 80 -4.83 16.81 -6.01
N ILE A 81 -4.23 15.82 -6.70
CA ILE A 81 -4.85 14.53 -7.04
C ILE A 81 -4.48 13.53 -5.93
N PRO A 82 -5.46 12.91 -5.24
CA PRO A 82 -5.16 12.03 -4.11
C PRO A 82 -4.41 10.77 -4.54
N LEU A 83 -3.45 10.38 -3.72
CA LEU A 83 -2.63 9.19 -3.88
C LEU A 83 -2.96 8.18 -2.77
N LEU A 84 -2.96 6.90 -3.13
CA LEU A 84 -3.00 5.77 -2.21
C LEU A 84 -1.89 4.81 -2.63
N GLY A 85 -0.98 4.48 -1.71
CA GLY A 85 0.13 3.55 -1.99
C GLY A 85 0.14 2.39 -1.01
N HIS A 86 0.28 1.17 -1.53
CA HIS A 86 0.45 -0.06 -0.75
C HIS A 86 1.86 -0.59 -0.96
N CYS A 87 2.59 -0.89 0.10
CA CYS A 87 3.94 -1.46 0.12
C CYS A 87 4.90 -0.70 -0.80
N LEU A 88 5.31 -1.27 -1.94
CA LEU A 88 6.11 -0.56 -2.95
C LEU A 88 5.45 0.76 -3.37
N GLY A 89 4.14 0.81 -3.49
CA GLY A 89 3.40 2.05 -3.80
C GLY A 89 3.61 3.14 -2.75
N GLY A 90 3.61 2.79 -1.47
CA GLY A 90 3.94 3.71 -0.37
C GLY A 90 5.40 4.16 -0.42
N GLN A 91 6.32 3.26 -0.76
CA GLN A 91 7.74 3.56 -0.94
C GLN A 91 7.98 4.49 -2.14
N LEU A 92 7.29 4.28 -3.26
CA LEU A 92 7.31 5.18 -4.42
C LEU A 92 6.83 6.59 -4.05
N MET A 93 5.76 6.70 -3.28
CA MET A 93 5.28 7.98 -2.76
C MET A 93 6.34 8.65 -1.88
N CYS A 94 6.90 7.93 -0.92
CA CYS A 94 7.99 8.43 -0.08
C CYS A 94 9.16 8.95 -0.91
N ARG A 95 9.66 8.15 -1.85
CA ARG A 95 10.80 8.50 -2.72
C ARG A 95 10.51 9.72 -3.60
N ALA A 96 9.32 9.78 -4.19
CA ALA A 96 8.90 10.91 -5.02
C ALA A 96 8.86 12.23 -4.26
N LEU A 97 8.55 12.18 -2.97
CA LEU A 97 8.40 13.33 -2.07
C LEU A 97 9.67 13.66 -1.26
N GLY A 98 10.81 13.09 -1.65
CA GLY A 98 12.12 13.42 -1.08
C GLY A 98 12.51 12.62 0.17
N GLY A 99 11.72 11.60 0.53
CA GLY A 99 12.10 10.64 1.55
C GLY A 99 13.07 9.57 1.04
N VAL A 100 13.51 8.70 1.92
CA VAL A 100 14.41 7.58 1.62
C VAL A 100 13.75 6.25 1.96
N VAL A 101 14.06 5.23 1.16
CA VAL A 101 13.66 3.84 1.39
C VAL A 101 14.92 3.05 1.67
N VAL A 102 14.89 2.31 2.76
CA VAL A 102 16.01 1.53 3.27
C VAL A 102 15.57 0.16 3.73
N ARG A 103 16.52 -0.75 3.90
CA ARG A 103 16.25 -2.07 4.47
C ARG A 103 15.67 -1.94 5.87
N ASN A 104 14.55 -2.62 6.14
CA ASN A 104 14.03 -2.75 7.48
C ASN A 104 14.88 -3.75 8.29
N PRO A 105 15.18 -3.49 9.57
CA PRO A 105 16.00 -4.40 10.37
C PRO A 105 15.46 -5.83 10.46
N VAL A 106 14.13 -5.98 10.46
CA VAL A 106 13.42 -7.26 10.53
C VAL A 106 12.49 -7.38 9.34
N LYS A 107 12.61 -8.47 8.57
CA LYS A 107 11.65 -8.79 7.52
C LYS A 107 10.33 -9.22 8.16
N GLU A 108 9.20 -8.66 7.69
CA GLU A 108 7.87 -9.01 8.14
C GLU A 108 7.12 -9.72 7.01
N ILE A 109 6.66 -10.96 7.26
CA ILE A 109 5.84 -11.76 6.33
C ILE A 109 4.72 -12.44 7.13
N GLY A 110 3.48 -12.14 6.76
CA GLY A 110 2.28 -12.69 7.38
C GLY A 110 1.49 -11.68 8.21
N TRP A 111 0.67 -12.19 9.10
CA TRP A 111 -0.18 -11.38 9.96
C TRP A 111 0.62 -10.80 11.11
N GLY A 112 0.44 -9.51 11.36
CA GLY A 112 1.07 -8.83 12.48
C GLY A 112 0.25 -7.64 12.95
N GLU A 113 0.37 -7.31 14.25
CA GLU A 113 -0.32 -6.17 14.81
C GLU A 113 0.26 -4.85 14.28
N ILE A 114 -0.62 -4.00 13.81
CA ILE A 114 -0.38 -2.60 13.46
C ILE A 114 -0.86 -1.73 14.61
N THR A 115 0.01 -0.87 15.12
CA THR A 115 -0.31 0.13 16.13
C THR A 115 -0.66 1.46 15.45
N VAL A 116 -1.79 2.06 15.82
CA VAL A 116 -2.24 3.37 15.34
C VAL A 116 -1.63 4.47 16.21
N SER A 117 -1.05 5.49 15.57
CA SER A 117 -0.46 6.62 16.30
C SER A 117 -1.53 7.44 17.04
N PRO A 118 -1.27 7.85 18.29
CA PRO A 118 -2.23 8.62 19.08
C PRO A 118 -2.23 10.12 18.71
N ASN A 119 -2.49 10.43 17.43
CA ASN A 119 -2.54 11.80 16.93
C ASN A 119 -3.80 12.07 16.10
N ASP A 120 -4.09 13.35 15.86
CA ASP A 120 -5.32 13.79 15.19
C ASP A 120 -5.38 13.33 13.73
N ALA A 121 -4.24 13.23 13.06
CA ALA A 121 -4.19 12.74 11.69
C ALA A 121 -4.59 11.26 11.62
N ALA A 122 -4.05 10.40 12.49
CA ALA A 122 -4.45 9.01 12.56
C ALA A 122 -5.93 8.86 12.94
N ARG A 123 -6.41 9.65 13.91
CA ARG A 123 -7.83 9.67 14.28
C ARG A 123 -8.75 10.08 13.13
N ALA A 124 -8.34 11.01 12.30
CA ALA A 124 -9.12 11.43 11.13
C ALA A 124 -9.28 10.32 10.06
N TRP A 125 -8.37 9.34 10.02
CA TRP A 125 -8.38 8.23 9.06
C TRP A 125 -8.94 6.93 9.63
N LEU A 126 -8.73 6.67 10.92
CA LEU A 126 -9.01 5.39 11.56
C LEU A 126 -9.96 5.51 12.78
N GLY A 127 -10.42 6.73 13.11
CA GLY A 127 -11.26 6.95 14.29
C GLY A 127 -10.50 6.69 15.59
N GLU A 128 -11.15 6.09 16.55
CA GLU A 128 -10.58 5.77 17.89
C GLU A 128 -9.84 4.42 17.92
N LEU A 129 -9.57 3.83 16.75
CA LEU A 129 -8.82 2.58 16.65
C LEU A 129 -7.41 2.75 17.22
N ARG A 130 -6.95 1.79 18.01
CA ARG A 130 -5.61 1.80 18.61
C ARG A 130 -4.65 0.82 17.94
N SER A 131 -5.18 -0.31 17.50
CA SER A 131 -4.44 -1.33 16.76
C SER A 131 -5.38 -2.21 15.96
N PHE A 132 -4.83 -2.91 14.97
CA PHE A 132 -5.51 -3.92 14.16
C PHE A 132 -4.51 -4.93 13.61
N ASP A 133 -4.97 -6.10 13.22
CA ASP A 133 -4.14 -7.07 12.52
C ASP A 133 -3.98 -6.67 11.05
N GLY A 134 -2.75 -6.34 10.63
CA GLY A 134 -2.38 -6.09 9.25
C GLY A 134 -1.74 -7.32 8.60
N PHE A 135 -1.63 -7.31 7.27
CA PHE A 135 -0.84 -8.30 6.54
C PHE A 135 0.45 -7.65 6.04
N HIS A 136 1.57 -8.33 6.19
CA HIS A 136 2.90 -7.85 5.85
C HIS A 136 3.57 -8.76 4.84
N TRP A 137 4.31 -8.17 3.91
CA TRP A 137 5.27 -8.87 3.07
C TRP A 137 6.31 -7.87 2.59
N HIS A 138 7.24 -7.52 3.47
CA HIS A 138 8.26 -6.52 3.13
C HIS A 138 9.56 -6.71 3.90
N GLY A 139 10.66 -6.31 3.26
CA GLY A 139 12.00 -6.23 3.85
C GLY A 139 12.61 -4.84 3.79
N GLU A 140 11.90 -3.87 3.24
CA GLU A 140 12.27 -2.46 3.22
C GLU A 140 11.22 -1.61 3.93
N THR A 141 11.61 -0.42 4.33
CA THR A 141 10.75 0.58 4.96
C THR A 141 11.10 1.97 4.44
N PHE A 142 10.22 2.92 4.65
CA PHE A 142 10.38 4.31 4.21
C PHE A 142 10.55 5.28 5.39
N SER A 143 11.27 6.38 5.15
CA SER A 143 11.24 7.54 6.03
C SER A 143 9.97 8.37 5.81
N LEU A 144 9.69 9.31 6.70
CA LEU A 144 8.59 10.26 6.48
C LEU A 144 9.07 11.42 5.59
N PRO A 145 8.41 11.69 4.45
CA PRO A 145 8.65 12.91 3.69
C PRO A 145 8.33 14.17 4.50
N THR A 146 8.91 15.30 4.11
CA THR A 146 8.62 16.58 4.76
C THR A 146 7.12 16.92 4.73
N GLY A 147 6.56 17.23 5.88
CA GLY A 147 5.13 17.54 6.04
C GLY A 147 4.23 16.32 6.19
N ALA A 148 4.75 15.10 6.01
CA ALA A 148 3.99 13.89 6.27
C ALA A 148 3.81 13.65 7.77
N VAL A 149 2.65 13.11 8.13
CA VAL A 149 2.31 12.75 9.51
C VAL A 149 2.27 11.23 9.63
N HIS A 150 3.03 10.71 10.57
CA HIS A 150 3.05 9.29 10.91
C HIS A 150 1.71 8.84 11.49
N ILE A 151 1.18 7.72 10.99
CA ILE A 151 -0.11 7.20 11.46
C ILE A 151 -0.07 5.72 11.91
N LEU A 152 0.86 4.92 11.40
CA LEU A 152 0.93 3.48 11.67
C LEU A 152 2.36 3.03 11.92
N SER A 153 2.52 2.09 12.85
CA SER A 153 3.75 1.34 13.12
C SER A 153 3.44 -0.13 13.39
N SER A 154 4.45 -1.00 13.35
CA SER A 154 4.39 -2.35 13.90
C SER A 154 5.53 -2.54 14.90
N ARG A 155 5.54 -3.70 15.57
CA ARG A 155 6.61 -4.05 16.51
C ARG A 155 8.00 -4.01 15.85
N HIS A 156 8.07 -4.33 14.55
CA HIS A 156 9.34 -4.51 13.84
C HIS A 156 9.58 -3.47 12.73
N CYS A 157 8.61 -2.60 12.46
CA CYS A 157 8.74 -1.52 11.49
C CYS A 157 8.13 -0.22 12.05
N ALA A 158 8.99 0.78 12.25
CA ALA A 158 8.56 2.06 12.81
C ALA A 158 7.59 2.83 11.90
N ASN A 159 7.69 2.66 10.59
CA ASN A 159 6.89 3.39 9.61
C ASN A 159 6.06 2.43 8.75
N GLN A 160 4.88 2.07 9.24
CA GLN A 160 3.88 1.27 8.52
C GLN A 160 2.87 2.12 7.75
N GLY A 161 2.80 3.43 8.04
CA GLY A 161 1.93 4.32 7.31
C GLY A 161 2.13 5.78 7.64
N PHE A 162 1.94 6.62 6.63
CA PHE A 162 1.89 8.07 6.78
C PHE A 162 0.78 8.68 5.91
N VAL A 163 0.37 9.87 6.30
CA VAL A 163 -0.51 10.72 5.50
C VAL A 163 0.16 12.07 5.20
N LEU A 164 -0.14 12.61 4.02
CA LEU A 164 0.23 13.97 3.64
C LEU A 164 -1.03 14.63 3.03
N GLY A 165 -1.74 15.42 3.84
CA GLY A 165 -3.05 15.92 3.44
C GLY A 165 -4.03 14.78 3.14
N LYS A 166 -4.44 14.63 1.88
CA LYS A 166 -5.34 13.57 1.41
C LYS A 166 -4.63 12.36 0.77
N HIS A 167 -3.30 12.34 0.81
CA HIS A 167 -2.50 11.23 0.32
C HIS A 167 -2.24 10.25 1.45
N LEU A 168 -2.39 8.95 1.18
CA LEU A 168 -2.17 7.86 2.13
C LEU A 168 -1.12 6.90 1.59
N ALA A 169 -0.08 6.65 2.36
CA ALA A 169 0.94 5.63 2.08
C ALA A 169 0.97 4.58 3.19
N LEU A 170 0.93 3.32 2.79
CA LEU A 170 0.94 2.16 3.67
C LEU A 170 2.13 1.26 3.29
N GLN A 171 2.82 0.71 4.29
CA GLN A 171 3.80 -0.36 4.09
C GLN A 171 3.14 -1.73 4.18
N CYS A 172 2.13 -1.86 5.03
CA CYS A 172 1.31 -3.06 5.15
C CYS A 172 0.28 -3.18 4.01
N HIS A 173 -0.29 -4.37 3.88
CA HIS A 173 -1.26 -4.73 2.84
C HIS A 173 -2.67 -4.85 3.43
N VAL A 174 -3.46 -3.80 3.32
CA VAL A 174 -4.89 -3.81 3.71
C VAL A 174 -5.79 -4.25 2.55
N GLU A 175 -5.26 -4.28 1.32
CA GLU A 175 -5.92 -4.72 0.10
C GLU A 175 -5.87 -6.24 -0.10
N ILE A 176 -5.12 -6.96 0.74
CA ILE A 176 -4.88 -8.40 0.58
C ILE A 176 -6.19 -9.20 0.57
N THR A 177 -6.27 -10.22 -0.29
CA THR A 177 -7.40 -11.16 -0.36
C THR A 177 -6.93 -12.59 -0.07
N ALA A 178 -7.88 -13.50 0.18
CA ALA A 178 -7.55 -14.91 0.38
C ALA A 178 -6.84 -15.54 -0.83
N GLU A 179 -7.20 -15.12 -2.04
CA GLU A 179 -6.54 -15.56 -3.27
C GLU A 179 -5.11 -15.05 -3.34
N MET A 180 -4.89 -13.76 -3.04
CA MET A 180 -3.55 -13.16 -3.01
C MET A 180 -2.67 -13.85 -1.97
N ILE A 181 -3.16 -14.11 -0.74
CA ILE A 181 -2.38 -14.83 0.28
C ILE A 181 -1.94 -16.20 -0.22
N ARG A 182 -2.84 -16.99 -0.81
CA ARG A 182 -2.49 -18.30 -1.37
C ARG A 182 -1.45 -18.19 -2.48
N SER A 183 -1.65 -17.24 -3.40
CA SER A 183 -0.72 -16.97 -4.50
C SER A 183 0.66 -16.56 -3.99
N TRP A 184 0.72 -15.62 -3.05
CA TRP A 184 1.98 -15.15 -2.48
C TRP A 184 2.70 -16.24 -1.69
N CYS A 185 1.98 -17.04 -0.91
CA CYS A 185 2.56 -18.20 -0.22
C CYS A 185 3.18 -19.22 -1.21
N ALA A 186 2.55 -19.42 -2.37
CA ALA A 186 3.07 -20.34 -3.38
C ALA A 186 4.31 -19.79 -4.10
N HIS A 187 4.26 -18.52 -4.54
CA HIS A 187 5.37 -17.89 -5.28
C HIS A 187 6.53 -17.50 -4.35
N GLY A 188 6.23 -17.08 -3.12
CA GLY A 188 7.21 -16.66 -2.12
C GLY A 188 7.69 -17.77 -1.18
N ALA A 189 7.44 -19.05 -1.50
CA ALA A 189 7.80 -20.18 -0.63
C ALA A 189 9.28 -20.21 -0.26
N GLN A 190 10.18 -19.89 -1.21
CA GLN A 190 11.61 -19.83 -0.96
C GLN A 190 11.95 -18.65 -0.03
N GLU A 191 11.34 -17.49 -0.23
CA GLU A 191 11.57 -16.33 0.63
C GLU A 191 11.12 -16.57 2.07
N ILE A 192 9.98 -17.28 2.27
CA ILE A 192 9.54 -17.72 3.59
C ILE A 192 10.58 -18.65 4.23
N ALA A 193 11.07 -19.66 3.46
CA ALA A 193 12.05 -20.64 3.95
C ALA A 193 13.36 -19.97 4.35
N ASP A 194 13.85 -19.04 3.55
CA ASP A 194 15.11 -18.31 3.79
C ASP A 194 15.04 -17.38 5.02
N ASN A 195 13.84 -17.04 5.47
CA ASN A 195 13.61 -16.10 6.57
C ASN A 195 12.86 -16.72 7.77
N VAL A 196 12.73 -18.04 7.85
CA VAL A 196 12.02 -18.75 8.92
C VAL A 196 12.53 -18.44 10.34
N GLY A 197 13.77 -17.98 10.48
CA GLY A 197 14.35 -17.56 11.75
C GLY A 197 14.01 -16.12 12.16
N SER A 198 13.36 -15.33 11.30
CA SER A 198 12.93 -13.99 11.63
C SER A 198 11.72 -14.03 12.59
N PRO A 199 11.69 -13.17 13.63
CA PRO A 199 10.61 -13.15 14.61
C PRO A 199 9.26 -12.70 14.05
N ALA A 200 9.24 -12.17 12.83
CA ALA A 200 8.05 -11.63 12.17
C ALA A 200 7.74 -12.32 10.82
N VAL A 201 8.20 -13.56 10.64
CA VAL A 201 7.91 -14.36 9.44
C VAL A 201 7.11 -15.60 9.84
N GLN A 202 5.89 -15.68 9.32
CA GLN A 202 4.99 -16.82 9.51
C GLN A 202 5.18 -17.86 8.41
N SER A 203 4.89 -19.11 8.70
CA SER A 203 4.77 -20.15 7.68
C SER A 203 3.53 -19.91 6.80
N ALA A 204 3.57 -20.42 5.56
CA ALA A 204 2.42 -20.37 4.65
C ALA A 204 1.15 -20.99 5.26
N ALA A 205 1.30 -22.11 5.99
CA ALA A 205 0.19 -22.77 6.67
C ALA A 205 -0.42 -21.89 7.76
N ALA A 206 0.42 -21.21 8.57
CA ALA A 206 -0.05 -20.31 9.63
C ALA A 206 -0.78 -19.08 9.05
N MET A 207 -0.25 -18.48 7.98
CA MET A 207 -0.91 -17.36 7.30
C MET A 207 -2.30 -17.75 6.78
N GLN A 208 -2.38 -18.90 6.10
CA GLN A 208 -3.63 -19.36 5.49
C GLN A 208 -4.68 -19.79 6.53
N ALA A 209 -4.26 -20.38 7.64
CA ALA A 209 -5.17 -20.80 8.70
C ALA A 209 -5.91 -19.63 9.36
N GLN A 210 -5.32 -18.43 9.36
CA GLN A 210 -5.89 -17.24 9.99
C GLN A 210 -6.77 -16.40 9.05
N MET A 211 -6.83 -16.71 7.74
CA MET A 211 -7.54 -15.90 6.76
C MET A 211 -9.02 -15.69 7.07
N ALA A 212 -9.72 -16.76 7.47
CA ALA A 212 -11.17 -16.71 7.71
C ALA A 212 -11.55 -15.77 8.86
N GLU A 213 -10.68 -15.65 9.85
CA GLU A 213 -10.88 -14.77 11.01
C GLU A 213 -10.41 -13.33 10.70
N LYS A 214 -9.21 -13.18 10.15
CA LYS A 214 -8.54 -11.87 10.05
C LYS A 214 -8.95 -11.04 8.85
N LEU A 215 -9.24 -11.64 7.69
CA LEU A 215 -9.60 -10.87 6.50
C LEU A 215 -10.84 -9.98 6.67
N PRO A 216 -11.96 -10.46 7.28
CA PRO A 216 -13.12 -9.59 7.48
C PRO A 216 -12.81 -8.37 8.35
N GLN A 217 -11.97 -8.54 9.37
CA GLN A 217 -11.56 -7.46 10.26
C GLN A 217 -10.63 -6.48 9.54
N LEU A 218 -9.63 -6.98 8.82
CA LEU A 218 -8.72 -6.15 8.03
C LEU A 218 -9.47 -5.35 6.95
N HIS A 219 -10.42 -5.98 6.26
CA HIS A 219 -11.23 -5.31 5.24
C HIS A 219 -12.14 -4.21 5.83
N ALA A 220 -12.61 -4.36 7.06
CA ALA A 220 -13.35 -3.30 7.75
C ALA A 220 -12.45 -2.07 8.00
N GLU A 221 -11.18 -2.27 8.32
CA GLU A 221 -10.23 -1.17 8.49
C GLU A 221 -9.77 -0.59 7.12
N ALA A 222 -9.65 -1.43 6.11
CA ALA A 222 -9.44 -0.99 4.73
C ALA A 222 -10.60 -0.09 4.25
N ASP A 223 -11.86 -0.47 4.54
CA ASP A 223 -13.05 0.33 4.22
C ASP A 223 -12.98 1.73 4.87
N ARG A 224 -12.53 1.86 6.12
CA ARG A 224 -12.34 3.16 6.79
C ARG A 224 -11.32 4.03 6.07
N LEU A 225 -10.14 3.46 5.77
CA LEU A 225 -9.05 4.15 5.08
C LEU A 225 -9.47 4.59 3.67
N TYR A 226 -10.08 3.70 2.92
CA TYR A 226 -10.52 3.96 1.55
C TYR A 226 -11.70 4.93 1.50
N ALA A 227 -12.67 4.83 2.42
CA ALA A 227 -13.78 5.79 2.50
C ALA A 227 -13.27 7.22 2.79
N ARG A 228 -12.25 7.37 3.65
CA ARG A 228 -11.61 8.64 3.89
C ARG A 228 -10.86 9.15 2.65
N TRP A 229 -10.11 8.27 1.98
CA TRP A 229 -9.40 8.59 0.75
C TRP A 229 -10.35 9.02 -0.39
N LEU A 230 -11.50 8.35 -0.54
CA LEU A 230 -12.53 8.70 -1.53
C LEU A 230 -13.05 10.14 -1.39
N GLN A 231 -13.08 10.69 -0.17
CA GLN A 231 -13.50 12.08 0.06
C GLN A 231 -12.56 13.08 -0.61
N GLY A 232 -11.32 12.70 -0.84
CA GLY A 232 -10.31 13.50 -1.53
C GLY A 232 -10.36 13.43 -3.05
N LEU A 233 -11.14 12.50 -3.65
CA LEU A 233 -11.19 12.30 -5.10
C LEU A 233 -11.70 13.56 -5.82
N ARG A 234 -11.10 13.83 -6.97
CA ARG A 234 -11.51 14.96 -7.81
C ARG A 234 -12.83 14.64 -8.54
N ARG A 235 -13.88 15.37 -8.23
CA ARG A 235 -15.25 15.10 -8.72
C ARG A 235 -15.66 15.90 -9.96
N ALA A 236 -14.76 16.65 -10.59
CA ALA A 236 -15.07 17.43 -11.79
C ALA A 236 -14.36 16.89 -13.01
#